data_9181363af261d9c5bd2c0f6fa809f1f2
#
_entry.id   9181363af261d9c5bd2c0f6fa809f1f2
#
_cell.length_a   1.000
_cell.length_b   1.000
_cell.length_c   1.000
_cell.angle_alpha   90.00
_cell.angle_beta   90.00
_cell.angle_gamma   90.00
#
_symmetry.space_group_name_H-M   'P 1'
#
loop_
_entity.id
_entity.type
_entity.pdbx_description
1 polymer ?
#
loop_
_entity_poly.entity_id
_entity_poly.type
_entity_poly.pdbx_seq_one_letter_code
_entity_poly.pdbx_strand_id
1 'polypeptide(L)'
;MRIGHISPFWEQVSVESQHPQGGMIVHLTEQFTRLGHDVTVFASGDSRTAGTVVPVAPFSMRSYPAPKRHLAEALAMLALEKAFATVPALDIIHVHSGLSCLPLMRRSPIPIVATVYESLDVPEVIRVYREFKELALIATSAEQLTHAPDLNWQAVISHEDMREANNRSAAVAKIARTYEAVYEWRALGLGRSNRAAPHLRPVRSLNGGRVEQGSVATVPY
;
A
#
# COMPACT_ATOMS: atom_id res chain seq x y z
N MET A 1 -4.98 9.67 -14.18
CA MET A 1 -4.44 10.10 -12.87
C MET A 1 -2.92 10.10 -12.93
N ARG A 2 -2.29 10.97 -12.15
CA ARG A 2 -0.84 10.97 -11.86
C ARG A 2 -0.64 10.20 -10.55
N ILE A 3 -0.05 9.03 -10.65
CA ILE A 3 0.06 8.06 -9.55
C ILE A 3 1.52 7.99 -9.10
N GLY A 4 1.79 8.16 -7.81
CA GLY A 4 3.10 7.97 -7.22
C GLY A 4 3.20 6.66 -6.46
N HIS A 5 4.19 5.83 -6.73
CA HIS A 5 4.51 4.66 -5.92
C HIS A 5 5.77 4.91 -5.09
N ILE A 6 5.72 4.66 -3.78
CA ILE A 6 6.89 4.70 -2.89
C ILE A 6 7.37 3.28 -2.63
N SER A 7 8.57 2.96 -3.10
CA SER A 7 9.15 1.63 -2.93
C SER A 7 9.75 1.39 -1.52
N PRO A 8 9.97 0.14 -1.11
CA PRO A 8 10.57 -0.18 0.19
C PRO A 8 12.10 0.03 0.26
N PHE A 9 12.79 0.31 -0.83
CA PHE A 9 14.24 0.53 -0.95
C PHE A 9 15.16 -0.61 -0.49
N TRP A 10 14.60 -1.69 0.05
CA TRP A 10 15.41 -2.87 0.40
C TRP A 10 15.94 -3.58 -0.84
N GLU A 11 15.09 -3.81 -1.82
CA GLU A 11 15.43 -4.33 -3.15
C GLU A 11 15.00 -3.35 -4.24
N GLN A 12 15.60 -3.49 -5.41
CA GLN A 12 15.19 -2.79 -6.61
C GLN A 12 13.77 -3.17 -7.02
N VAL A 13 13.07 -2.27 -7.67
CA VAL A 13 11.78 -2.54 -8.31
C VAL A 13 12.06 -3.03 -9.72
N SER A 14 11.94 -4.34 -9.95
CA SER A 14 12.13 -4.97 -11.26
C SER A 14 11.38 -6.30 -11.34
N VAL A 15 11.21 -6.83 -12.55
CA VAL A 15 10.62 -8.17 -12.76
C VAL A 15 11.49 -9.29 -12.19
N GLU A 16 12.78 -9.03 -12.02
CA GLU A 16 13.76 -9.96 -11.47
C GLU A 16 13.85 -9.88 -9.92
N SER A 17 13.13 -8.95 -9.31
CA SER A 17 13.10 -8.81 -7.85
C SER A 17 12.65 -10.11 -7.19
N GLN A 18 13.46 -10.62 -6.27
CA GLN A 18 13.11 -11.81 -5.50
C GLN A 18 12.08 -11.50 -4.40
N HIS A 19 11.95 -10.23 -4.04
CA HIS A 19 11.00 -9.81 -3.03
C HIS A 19 9.61 -9.55 -3.64
N PRO A 20 8.54 -10.11 -3.08
CA PRO A 20 7.19 -9.98 -3.63
C PRO A 20 6.72 -8.53 -3.84
N GLN A 21 7.16 -7.61 -3.01
CA GLN A 21 6.82 -6.18 -3.10
C GLN A 21 7.31 -5.54 -4.40
N GLY A 22 8.56 -5.85 -4.83
CA GLY A 22 9.11 -5.33 -6.08
C GLY A 22 8.31 -5.76 -7.29
N GLY A 23 7.96 -7.04 -7.37
CA GLY A 23 7.12 -7.59 -8.43
C GLY A 23 5.72 -6.98 -8.45
N MET A 24 5.10 -6.76 -7.28
CA MET A 24 3.81 -6.09 -7.18
C MET A 24 3.87 -4.67 -7.76
N ILE A 25 4.87 -3.88 -7.40
CA ILE A 25 5.02 -2.50 -7.89
C ILE A 25 5.21 -2.49 -9.41
N VAL A 26 6.04 -3.39 -9.96
CA VAL A 26 6.23 -3.53 -11.42
C VAL A 26 4.91 -3.78 -12.11
N HIS A 27 4.16 -4.79 -11.67
CA HIS A 27 2.89 -5.15 -12.29
C HIS A 27 1.84 -4.04 -12.19
N LEU A 28 1.74 -3.36 -11.05
CA LEU A 28 0.87 -2.19 -10.90
C LEU A 28 1.26 -1.08 -11.87
N THR A 29 2.56 -0.75 -11.93
CA THR A 29 3.08 0.29 -12.82
C THR A 29 2.76 -0.02 -14.27
N GLU A 30 3.02 -1.26 -14.73
CA GLU A 30 2.71 -1.69 -16.09
C GLU A 30 1.22 -1.56 -16.43
N GLN A 31 0.36 -2.04 -15.54
CA GLN A 31 -1.08 -2.05 -15.81
C GLN A 31 -1.65 -0.61 -15.80
N PHE A 32 -1.27 0.22 -14.84
CA PHE A 32 -1.73 1.61 -14.79
C PHE A 32 -1.21 2.44 -15.98
N THR A 33 0.04 2.22 -16.39
CA THR A 33 0.57 2.85 -17.62
C THR A 33 -0.21 2.43 -18.86
N ARG A 34 -0.55 1.13 -19.00
CA ARG A 34 -1.39 0.63 -20.10
C ARG A 34 -2.81 1.21 -20.10
N LEU A 35 -3.34 1.52 -18.93
CA LEU A 35 -4.64 2.18 -18.76
C LEU A 35 -4.57 3.70 -19.00
N GLY A 36 -3.40 4.24 -19.40
CA GLY A 36 -3.23 5.64 -19.71
C GLY A 36 -3.01 6.55 -18.51
N HIS A 37 -2.64 6.01 -17.35
CA HIS A 37 -2.24 6.80 -16.19
C HIS A 37 -0.76 7.18 -16.29
N ASP A 38 -0.40 8.35 -15.75
CA ASP A 38 0.98 8.78 -15.58
C ASP A 38 1.52 8.24 -14.26
N VAL A 39 2.47 7.30 -14.32
CA VAL A 39 2.96 6.58 -13.14
C VAL A 39 4.41 6.95 -12.85
N THR A 40 4.66 7.46 -11.66
CA THR A 40 5.99 7.77 -11.13
C THR A 40 6.33 6.81 -9.99
N VAL A 41 7.50 6.19 -10.06
CA VAL A 41 8.00 5.26 -9.02
C VAL A 41 9.22 5.86 -8.33
N PHE A 42 9.08 6.23 -7.07
CA PHE A 42 10.19 6.69 -6.22
C PHE A 42 10.91 5.45 -5.68
N ALA A 43 12.07 5.16 -6.24
CA ALA A 43 12.80 3.93 -5.98
C ALA A 43 14.32 4.14 -6.01
N SER A 44 15.09 3.06 -5.88
CA SER A 44 16.52 3.07 -6.16
C SER A 44 16.79 3.15 -7.67
N GLY A 45 17.93 3.73 -8.06
CA GLY A 45 18.28 4.00 -9.46
C GLY A 45 18.58 2.74 -10.29
N ASP A 46 18.76 1.59 -9.65
CA ASP A 46 18.87 0.27 -10.26
C ASP A 46 17.49 -0.35 -10.60
N SER A 47 16.40 0.33 -10.29
CA SER A 47 15.03 -0.12 -10.59
C SER A 47 14.67 0.00 -12.07
N ARG A 48 13.76 -0.87 -12.55
CA ARG A 48 13.27 -0.92 -13.94
C ARG A 48 11.77 -1.18 -13.97
N THR A 49 11.00 -0.25 -14.46
CA THR A 49 9.54 -0.35 -14.59
C THR A 49 9.04 0.36 -15.86
N ALA A 50 7.77 0.17 -16.22
CA ALA A 50 7.14 0.86 -17.35
C ALA A 50 6.85 2.34 -17.05
N GLY A 51 6.85 2.77 -15.79
CA GLY A 51 6.66 4.16 -15.38
C GLY A 51 7.96 4.94 -15.29
N THR A 52 7.85 6.23 -14.93
CA THR A 52 9.00 7.09 -14.68
C THR A 52 9.62 6.74 -13.31
N VAL A 53 10.90 6.35 -13.29
CA VAL A 53 11.63 6.13 -12.04
C VAL A 53 12.28 7.44 -11.59
N VAL A 54 11.95 7.87 -10.37
CA VAL A 54 12.63 8.96 -9.67
C VAL A 54 13.61 8.34 -8.67
N PRO A 55 14.93 8.38 -8.93
CA PRO A 55 15.91 7.76 -8.06
C PRO A 55 16.09 8.57 -6.78
N VAL A 56 15.95 7.89 -5.64
CA VAL A 56 16.18 8.47 -4.30
C VAL A 56 17.53 8.02 -3.73
N ALA A 57 18.01 6.86 -4.15
CA ALA A 57 19.33 6.34 -3.91
C ALA A 57 19.89 5.72 -5.20
N PRO A 58 21.24 5.66 -5.38
CA PRO A 58 21.82 5.04 -6.58
C PRO A 58 21.44 3.57 -6.75
N PHE A 59 21.48 2.82 -5.65
CA PHE A 59 21.23 1.38 -5.61
C PHE A 59 20.31 1.02 -4.44
N SER A 60 19.63 -0.12 -4.56
CA SER A 60 18.88 -0.73 -3.46
C SER A 60 19.80 -1.12 -2.29
N MET A 61 19.28 -1.11 -1.06
CA MET A 61 20.10 -1.33 0.14
C MET A 61 20.70 -2.75 0.20
N ARG A 62 20.04 -3.73 -0.40
CA ARG A 62 20.54 -5.10 -0.48
C ARG A 62 21.78 -5.22 -1.37
N SER A 63 21.96 -4.34 -2.33
CA SER A 63 23.11 -4.35 -3.25
C SER A 63 24.44 -3.91 -2.61
N TYR A 64 24.40 -3.32 -1.41
CA TYR A 64 25.61 -2.91 -0.71
C TYR A 64 26.27 -4.08 0.03
N PRO A 65 27.63 -4.10 0.15
CA PRO A 65 28.36 -5.15 0.85
C PRO A 65 27.96 -5.35 2.32
N ALA A 66 27.50 -4.26 2.98
CA ALA A 66 26.95 -4.28 4.34
C ALA A 66 25.56 -3.64 4.35
N PRO A 67 24.51 -4.39 3.96
CA PRO A 67 23.16 -3.85 3.86
C PRO A 67 22.65 -3.37 5.22
N LYS A 68 22.02 -2.17 5.24
CA LYS A 68 21.46 -1.57 6.46
C LYS A 68 19.97 -1.33 6.28
N ARG A 69 19.16 -2.20 6.86
CA ARG A 69 17.70 -2.16 6.73
C ARG A 69 17.10 -0.81 7.15
N HIS A 70 17.60 -0.22 8.24
CA HIS A 70 17.10 1.09 8.72
C HIS A 70 17.33 2.23 7.71
N LEU A 71 18.33 2.14 6.83
CA LEU A 71 18.52 3.12 5.76
C LEU A 71 17.45 2.97 4.66
N ALA A 72 16.98 1.76 4.39
CA ALA A 72 15.88 1.55 3.45
C ALA A 72 14.61 2.26 3.93
N GLU A 73 14.31 2.21 5.22
CA GLU A 73 13.18 2.91 5.82
C GLU A 73 13.35 4.44 5.75
N ALA A 74 14.54 4.96 6.06
CA ALA A 74 14.83 6.38 5.95
C ALA A 74 14.71 6.88 4.50
N LEU A 75 15.14 6.07 3.52
CA LEU A 75 15.00 6.39 2.09
C LEU A 75 13.53 6.38 1.65
N ALA A 76 12.70 5.51 2.20
CA ALA A 76 11.26 5.49 1.93
C ALA A 76 10.58 6.77 2.46
N MET A 77 10.96 7.23 3.64
CA MET A 77 10.47 8.53 4.17
C MET A 77 10.94 9.70 3.30
N LEU A 78 12.21 9.71 2.87
CA LEU A 78 12.74 10.74 1.96
C LEU A 78 12.03 10.71 0.60
N ALA A 79 11.71 9.51 0.08
CA ALA A 79 10.94 9.34 -1.14
C ALA A 79 9.55 9.96 -1.02
N LEU A 80 8.89 9.76 0.11
CA LEU A 80 7.57 10.31 0.38
C LEU A 80 7.60 11.85 0.44
N GLU A 81 8.61 12.44 1.09
CA GLU A 81 8.83 13.89 1.08
C GLU A 81 9.05 14.43 -0.34
N LYS A 82 9.86 13.74 -1.17
CA LYS A 82 10.04 14.12 -2.58
C LYS A 82 8.75 14.02 -3.38
N ALA A 83 7.92 13.01 -3.12
CA ALA A 83 6.62 12.85 -3.76
C ALA A 83 5.67 14.00 -3.42
N PHE A 84 5.68 14.51 -2.18
CA PHE A 84 4.90 15.69 -1.79
C PHE A 84 5.31 16.97 -2.54
N ALA A 85 6.58 17.08 -2.90
CA ALA A 85 7.14 18.22 -3.62
C ALA A 85 7.07 18.09 -5.15
N THR A 86 6.52 16.99 -5.70
CA THR A 86 6.45 16.75 -7.14
C THR A 86 5.56 17.78 -7.84
N VAL A 87 6.04 18.31 -8.98
CA VAL A 87 5.31 19.28 -9.82
C VAL A 87 5.24 18.76 -11.25
N PRO A 88 4.05 18.66 -11.86
CA PRO A 88 2.72 18.87 -11.26
C PRO A 88 2.41 17.86 -10.16
N ALA A 89 1.59 18.26 -9.18
CA ALA A 89 1.28 17.42 -8.03
C ALA A 89 0.67 16.07 -8.46
N LEU A 90 1.01 15.03 -7.73
CA LEU A 90 0.40 13.71 -7.90
C LEU A 90 -1.08 13.75 -7.47
N ASP A 91 -1.91 12.94 -8.11
CA ASP A 91 -3.32 12.83 -7.75
C ASP A 91 -3.50 11.84 -6.57
N ILE A 92 -2.64 10.84 -6.50
CA ILE A 92 -2.60 9.86 -5.40
C ILE A 92 -1.19 9.30 -5.20
N ILE A 93 -0.87 8.93 -3.96
CA ILE A 93 0.37 8.22 -3.61
C ILE A 93 0.00 6.85 -3.04
N HIS A 94 0.67 5.80 -3.52
CA HIS A 94 0.60 4.45 -2.97
C HIS A 94 1.94 4.09 -2.32
N VAL A 95 1.92 3.88 -1.01
CA VAL A 95 3.09 3.53 -0.22
C VAL A 95 3.21 2.02 -0.10
N HIS A 96 4.37 1.48 -0.49
CA HIS A 96 4.72 0.07 -0.34
C HIS A 96 5.79 -0.16 0.73
N SER A 97 5.99 0.82 1.58
CA SER A 97 6.95 0.79 2.68
C SER A 97 6.21 0.78 4.02
N GLY A 98 6.82 0.12 4.99
CA GLY A 98 6.19 -0.21 6.25
C GLY A 98 5.89 0.94 7.23
N LEU A 99 5.89 0.58 8.51
CA LEU A 99 5.42 1.40 9.64
C LEU A 99 6.04 2.79 9.74
N SER A 100 7.31 2.95 9.31
CA SER A 100 8.06 4.20 9.38
C SER A 100 7.44 5.35 8.59
N CYS A 101 6.66 5.06 7.56
CA CYS A 101 6.00 6.07 6.72
C CYS A 101 4.66 6.59 7.29
N LEU A 102 4.02 5.89 8.22
CA LEU A 102 2.68 6.22 8.71
C LEU A 102 2.55 7.66 9.26
N PRO A 103 3.51 8.20 10.06
CA PRO A 103 3.43 9.58 10.54
C PRO A 103 3.43 10.63 9.41
N LEU A 104 4.19 10.42 8.35
CA LEU A 104 4.21 11.29 7.17
C LEU A 104 2.94 11.13 6.34
N MET A 105 2.45 9.91 6.18
CA MET A 105 1.20 9.63 5.46
C MET A 105 0.02 10.37 6.09
N ARG A 106 -0.10 10.41 7.43
CA ARG A 106 -1.12 11.17 8.16
C ARG A 106 -1.11 12.66 7.80
N ARG A 107 0.06 13.21 7.50
CA ARG A 107 0.27 14.62 7.15
C ARG A 107 0.29 14.89 5.66
N SER A 108 0.07 13.88 4.84
CA SER A 108 0.12 14.01 3.38
C SER A 108 -0.80 15.11 2.87
N PRO A 109 -0.33 16.04 2.04
CA PRO A 109 -1.18 16.99 1.32
C PRO A 109 -1.94 16.35 0.18
N ILE A 110 -1.51 15.14 -0.26
CA ILE A 110 -2.01 14.39 -1.41
C ILE A 110 -2.79 13.17 -0.90
N PRO A 111 -3.88 12.73 -1.56
CA PRO A 111 -4.53 11.45 -1.29
C PRO A 111 -3.51 10.32 -1.21
N ILE A 112 -3.60 9.46 -0.19
CA ILE A 112 -2.58 8.44 0.06
C ILE A 112 -3.21 7.12 0.52
N VAL A 113 -2.64 6.03 0.07
CA VAL A 113 -2.99 4.66 0.45
C VAL A 113 -1.72 3.86 0.71
N ALA A 114 -1.75 2.87 1.59
CA ALA A 114 -0.62 1.97 1.80
C ALA A 114 -1.03 0.51 1.64
N THR A 115 -0.13 -0.31 1.09
CA THR A 115 -0.22 -1.77 1.22
C THR A 115 0.53 -2.22 2.46
N VAL A 116 -0.15 -3.01 3.30
CA VAL A 116 0.39 -3.59 4.52
C VAL A 116 1.05 -4.92 4.19
N TYR A 117 2.35 -5.00 4.37
CA TYR A 117 3.14 -6.21 4.13
C TYR A 117 3.57 -6.92 5.42
N GLU A 118 3.45 -6.23 6.54
CA GLU A 118 3.79 -6.76 7.84
C GLU A 118 2.79 -7.85 8.27
N SER A 119 3.29 -8.85 8.98
CA SER A 119 2.42 -9.76 9.70
C SER A 119 1.75 -9.03 10.87
N LEU A 120 0.43 -9.19 10.98
CA LEU A 120 -0.38 -8.63 12.06
C LEU A 120 -0.64 -9.65 13.19
N ASP A 121 0.24 -10.62 13.34
CA ASP A 121 0.29 -11.52 14.51
C ASP A 121 1.09 -10.92 15.68
N VAL A 122 1.82 -9.83 15.43
CA VAL A 122 2.61 -9.10 16.42
C VAL A 122 1.78 -7.95 17.02
N PRO A 123 1.42 -7.98 18.31
CA PRO A 123 0.55 -6.97 18.92
C PRO A 123 1.07 -5.53 18.80
N GLU A 124 2.41 -5.34 18.87
CA GLU A 124 3.05 -4.03 18.74
C GLU A 124 2.86 -3.43 17.34
N VAL A 125 2.88 -4.26 16.30
CA VAL A 125 2.63 -3.84 14.92
C VAL A 125 1.18 -3.36 14.78
N ILE A 126 0.21 -4.14 15.29
CA ILE A 126 -1.21 -3.74 15.30
C ILE A 126 -1.39 -2.43 16.07
N ARG A 127 -0.74 -2.28 17.24
CA ARG A 127 -0.82 -1.07 18.06
C ARG A 127 -0.38 0.17 17.27
N VAL A 128 0.69 0.07 16.49
CA VAL A 128 1.16 1.17 15.65
C VAL A 128 0.13 1.49 14.57
N TYR A 129 -0.40 0.50 13.84
CA TYR A 129 -1.43 0.74 12.83
C TYR A 129 -2.70 1.36 13.41
N ARG A 130 -3.13 0.97 14.61
CA ARG A 130 -4.31 1.54 15.30
C ARG A 130 -4.15 3.02 15.64
N GLU A 131 -2.92 3.49 15.87
CA GLU A 131 -2.66 4.93 16.03
C GLU A 131 -2.97 5.72 14.75
N PHE A 132 -2.91 5.05 13.58
CA PHE A 132 -3.14 5.64 12.26
C PHE A 132 -4.34 4.99 11.53
N LYS A 133 -5.35 4.58 12.29
CA LYS A 133 -6.51 3.82 11.78
C LYS A 133 -7.35 4.54 10.71
N GLU A 134 -7.18 5.86 10.55
CA GLU A 134 -7.84 6.66 9.53
C GLU A 134 -7.20 6.50 8.15
N LEU A 135 -5.96 6.00 8.05
CA LEU A 135 -5.28 5.81 6.78
C LEU A 135 -5.91 4.68 5.98
N ALA A 136 -6.07 4.91 4.68
CA ALA A 136 -6.55 3.90 3.75
C ALA A 136 -5.50 2.80 3.55
N LEU A 137 -5.86 1.54 3.82
CA LEU A 137 -4.97 0.40 3.80
C LEU A 137 -5.44 -0.67 2.81
N ILE A 138 -4.48 -1.31 2.13
CA ILE A 138 -4.68 -2.50 1.32
C ILE A 138 -3.99 -3.67 2.03
N ALA A 139 -4.73 -4.73 2.28
CA ALA A 139 -4.19 -5.96 2.87
C ALA A 139 -3.57 -6.85 1.78
N THR A 140 -2.56 -7.62 2.15
CA THR A 140 -1.96 -8.66 1.31
C THR A 140 -2.51 -10.05 1.60
N SER A 141 -3.29 -10.20 2.66
CA SER A 141 -4.00 -11.45 2.97
C SER A 141 -5.31 -11.18 3.72
N ALA A 142 -6.26 -12.12 3.65
CA ALA A 142 -7.49 -12.05 4.44
C ALA A 142 -7.24 -12.22 5.96
N GLU A 143 -6.15 -12.87 6.33
CA GLU A 143 -5.74 -13.05 7.72
C GLU A 143 -5.46 -11.72 8.43
N GLN A 144 -4.86 -10.75 7.73
CA GLN A 144 -4.63 -9.41 8.26
C GLN A 144 -5.93 -8.73 8.71
N LEU A 145 -7.03 -8.93 7.96
CA LEU A 145 -8.34 -8.40 8.34
C LEU A 145 -8.89 -9.08 9.61
N THR A 146 -8.58 -10.35 9.81
CA THR A 146 -8.99 -11.10 11.01
C THR A 146 -8.27 -10.60 12.25
N HIS A 147 -6.96 -10.31 12.13
CA HIS A 147 -6.14 -9.83 13.26
C HIS A 147 -6.45 -8.37 13.65
N ALA A 148 -6.81 -7.54 12.67
CA ALA A 148 -7.08 -6.12 12.91
C ALA A 148 -8.30 -5.63 12.10
N PRO A 149 -9.53 -6.10 12.41
CA PRO A 149 -10.73 -5.77 11.63
C PRO A 149 -11.15 -4.30 11.77
N ASP A 150 -10.62 -3.60 12.74
CA ASP A 150 -10.91 -2.20 13.07
C ASP A 150 -10.06 -1.19 12.26
N LEU A 151 -9.10 -1.65 11.45
CA LEU A 151 -8.33 -0.79 10.55
C LEU A 151 -9.12 -0.46 9.28
N ASN A 152 -8.74 0.64 8.63
CA ASN A 152 -9.45 1.17 7.45
C ASN A 152 -9.07 0.42 6.16
N TRP A 153 -9.45 -0.85 6.09
CA TRP A 153 -9.20 -1.71 4.94
C TRP A 153 -10.05 -1.33 3.73
N GLN A 154 -9.40 -1.10 2.59
CA GLN A 154 -10.03 -0.74 1.32
C GLN A 154 -10.11 -1.93 0.36
N ALA A 155 -9.12 -2.81 0.39
CA ALA A 155 -9.04 -3.98 -0.47
C ALA A 155 -8.17 -5.08 0.14
N VAL A 156 -8.30 -6.29 -0.37
CA VAL A 156 -7.35 -7.39 -0.18
C VAL A 156 -6.78 -7.75 -1.54
N ILE A 157 -5.47 -7.69 -1.68
CA ILE A 157 -4.72 -7.99 -2.91
C ILE A 157 -3.51 -8.84 -2.55
N SER A 158 -3.59 -10.12 -2.79
CA SER A 158 -2.49 -11.03 -2.51
C SER A 158 -1.37 -10.92 -3.56
N HIS A 159 -0.19 -11.38 -3.20
CA HIS A 159 0.92 -11.51 -4.16
C HIS A 159 0.57 -12.48 -5.30
N GLU A 160 -0.21 -13.51 -5.00
CA GLU A 160 -0.68 -14.49 -5.98
C GLU A 160 -1.62 -13.84 -6.99
N ASP A 161 -2.59 -13.00 -6.53
CA ASP A 161 -3.46 -12.23 -7.42
C ASP A 161 -2.67 -11.40 -8.44
N MET A 162 -1.50 -10.88 -8.05
CA MET A 162 -0.66 -10.06 -8.93
C MET A 162 0.27 -10.89 -9.83
N ARG A 163 0.66 -12.09 -9.42
CA ARG A 163 1.52 -12.98 -10.23
C ARG A 163 0.74 -13.68 -11.33
N GLU A 164 -0.46 -14.14 -11.04
CA GLU A 164 -1.30 -14.83 -12.00
C GLU A 164 -1.93 -13.85 -13.00
N ALA A 165 -1.67 -14.05 -14.29
CA ALA A 165 -2.15 -13.17 -15.35
C ALA A 165 -3.68 -13.02 -15.36
N ASN A 166 -4.40 -14.10 -15.07
CA ASN A 166 -5.87 -14.14 -15.05
C ASN A 166 -6.47 -13.32 -13.90
N ASN A 167 -5.79 -13.27 -12.74
CA ASN A 167 -6.26 -12.58 -11.55
C ASN A 167 -5.81 -11.10 -11.53
N ARG A 168 -4.68 -10.80 -12.18
CA ARG A 168 -4.03 -9.48 -12.16
C ARG A 168 -4.95 -8.34 -12.56
N SER A 169 -5.74 -8.50 -13.63
CA SER A 169 -6.67 -7.46 -14.09
C SER A 169 -7.74 -7.14 -13.07
N ALA A 170 -8.27 -8.15 -12.38
CA ALA A 170 -9.24 -7.97 -11.31
C ALA A 170 -8.62 -7.29 -10.07
N ALA A 171 -7.39 -7.67 -9.70
CA ALA A 171 -6.62 -7.06 -8.62
C ALA A 171 -6.35 -5.58 -8.90
N VAL A 172 -5.86 -5.25 -10.09
CA VAL A 172 -5.62 -3.86 -10.52
C VAL A 172 -6.90 -3.05 -10.52
N ALA A 173 -8.02 -3.60 -11.00
CA ALA A 173 -9.32 -2.93 -10.97
C ALA A 173 -9.80 -2.64 -9.52
N LYS A 174 -9.51 -3.50 -8.55
CA LYS A 174 -9.78 -3.23 -7.13
C LYS A 174 -8.95 -2.07 -6.62
N ILE A 175 -7.66 -2.03 -6.97
CA ILE A 175 -6.76 -0.94 -6.55
C ILE A 175 -7.17 0.38 -7.22
N ALA A 176 -7.53 0.37 -8.51
CA ALA A 176 -8.02 1.56 -9.20
C ALA A 176 -9.25 2.16 -8.51
N ARG A 177 -10.25 1.33 -8.17
CA ARG A 177 -11.42 1.78 -7.40
C ARG A 177 -11.04 2.34 -6.01
N THR A 178 -10.05 1.75 -5.36
CA THR A 178 -9.52 2.28 -4.09
C THR A 178 -8.93 3.68 -4.30
N TYR A 179 -8.15 3.88 -5.37
CA TYR A 179 -7.57 5.19 -5.68
C TYR A 179 -8.65 6.24 -5.95
N GLU A 180 -9.65 5.91 -6.75
CA GLU A 180 -10.78 6.79 -7.05
C GLU A 180 -11.52 7.17 -5.77
N ALA A 181 -11.86 6.20 -4.93
CA ALA A 181 -12.57 6.44 -3.67
C ALA A 181 -11.77 7.32 -2.69
N VAL A 182 -10.46 7.08 -2.55
CA VAL A 182 -9.60 7.88 -1.66
C VAL A 182 -9.39 9.29 -2.22
N TYR A 183 -9.26 9.44 -3.54
CA TYR A 183 -9.15 10.72 -4.22
C TYR A 183 -10.43 11.55 -4.04
N GLU A 184 -11.61 10.98 -4.33
CA GLU A 184 -12.90 11.66 -4.20
C GLU A 184 -13.19 12.07 -2.75
N TRP A 185 -12.95 11.17 -1.80
CA TRP A 185 -13.13 11.46 -0.38
C TRP A 185 -12.31 12.68 0.07
N ARG A 186 -11.07 12.79 -0.43
CA ARG A 186 -10.20 13.93 -0.15
C ARG A 186 -10.67 15.20 -0.84
N ALA A 187 -11.10 15.12 -2.10
CA ALA A 187 -11.61 16.23 -2.90
C ALA A 187 -12.87 16.85 -2.29
N LEU A 188 -13.73 16.06 -1.67
CA LEU A 188 -14.92 16.51 -0.94
C LEU A 188 -14.61 17.20 0.40
N GLY A 189 -13.31 17.34 0.78
CA GLY A 189 -12.88 17.97 2.03
C GLY A 189 -13.14 17.13 3.29
N LEU A 190 -13.67 15.92 3.13
CA LEU A 190 -14.00 15.01 4.23
C LEU A 190 -12.74 14.49 4.94
N GLY A 191 -11.57 14.53 4.26
CA GLY A 191 -10.28 14.12 4.79
C GLY A 191 -9.57 15.15 5.67
N ARG A 192 -10.12 16.34 5.88
CA ARG A 192 -9.53 17.35 6.77
C ARG A 192 -9.97 17.21 8.24
N SER A 193 -11.04 16.51 8.51
CA SER A 193 -11.43 16.13 9.87
C SER A 193 -10.88 14.72 10.15
N ASN A 194 -10.50 14.42 11.38
CA ASN A 194 -10.00 13.13 11.90
C ASN A 194 -11.02 11.96 11.74
N ARG A 195 -11.84 11.98 10.71
CA ARG A 195 -12.81 10.93 10.40
C ARG A 195 -12.20 10.00 9.36
N ALA A 196 -12.19 8.72 9.65
CA ALA A 196 -11.78 7.67 8.72
C ALA A 196 -12.49 7.81 7.37
N ALA A 197 -11.77 7.50 6.27
CA ALA A 197 -12.40 7.31 4.97
C ALA A 197 -13.54 6.29 5.12
N PRO A 198 -14.68 6.46 4.41
CA PRO A 198 -15.77 5.53 4.52
C PRO A 198 -15.27 4.14 4.17
N HIS A 199 -15.48 3.18 5.08
CA HIS A 199 -15.20 1.79 4.78
C HIS A 199 -15.97 1.42 3.52
N LEU A 200 -15.28 1.12 2.43
CA LEU A 200 -15.92 0.42 1.32
C LEU A 200 -16.47 -0.85 1.94
N ARG A 201 -17.80 -1.02 1.91
CA ARG A 201 -18.42 -2.21 2.50
C ARG A 201 -17.67 -3.42 2.00
N PRO A 202 -17.22 -4.33 2.88
CA PRO A 202 -16.52 -5.53 2.45
C PRO A 202 -17.36 -6.20 1.38
N VAL A 203 -16.76 -6.50 0.24
CA VAL A 203 -17.41 -7.28 -0.83
C VAL A 203 -17.84 -8.58 -0.16
N ARG A 204 -19.14 -8.77 0.01
CA ARG A 204 -19.68 -10.04 0.53
C ARG A 204 -19.14 -11.14 -0.36
N SER A 205 -18.38 -12.05 0.23
CA SER A 205 -17.99 -13.30 -0.40
C SER A 205 -19.26 -13.97 -0.93
N LEU A 206 -19.33 -14.21 -2.24
CA LEU A 206 -20.38 -14.97 -2.89
C LEU A 206 -20.14 -16.49 -2.72
N ASN A 207 -19.72 -16.93 -1.55
CA ASN A 207 -19.74 -18.33 -1.18
C ASN A 207 -20.62 -18.50 0.04
N GLY A 208 -21.86 -18.95 -0.23
CA GLY A 208 -22.84 -19.32 0.77
C GLY A 208 -22.37 -20.55 1.58
N GLY A 209 -21.77 -20.30 2.72
CA GLY A 209 -21.52 -21.29 3.78
C GLY A 209 -22.15 -20.78 5.08
N ARG A 210 -23.24 -21.42 5.50
CA ARG A 210 -23.92 -21.23 6.77
C ARG A 210 -22.91 -21.54 7.88
N VAL A 211 -22.57 -20.58 8.71
CA VAL A 211 -21.84 -20.83 9.98
C VAL A 211 -22.89 -20.83 11.08
N GLU A 212 -23.06 -21.99 11.72
CA GLU A 212 -23.86 -22.18 12.94
C GLU A 212 -23.26 -21.36 14.09
N GLN A 213 -24.15 -20.73 14.86
CA GLN A 213 -23.82 -19.99 16.06
C GLN A 213 -23.40 -20.95 17.17
N GLY A 214 -22.12 -20.95 17.49
CA GLY A 214 -21.57 -21.57 18.71
C GLY A 214 -21.55 -20.55 19.86
N SER A 215 -22.21 -20.90 20.92
CA SER A 215 -22.37 -20.23 22.22
C SER A 215 -21.01 -19.75 22.81
N VAL A 216 -20.93 -18.45 23.16
CA VAL A 216 -19.80 -17.86 23.88
C VAL A 216 -20.03 -18.06 25.37
N ALA A 217 -19.16 -18.87 26.00
CA ALA A 217 -19.04 -18.94 27.45
C ALA A 217 -18.19 -17.75 27.97
N THR A 218 -18.76 -16.94 28.83
CA THR A 218 -18.13 -15.89 29.62
C THR A 218 -17.19 -16.49 30.68
N VAL A 219 -15.94 -16.02 30.73
CA VAL A 219 -15.05 -16.20 31.89
C VAL A 219 -14.55 -14.81 32.30
N PRO A 220 -14.65 -14.41 33.59
CA PRO A 220 -14.23 -13.14 34.13
C PRO A 220 -12.75 -13.14 34.52
N TYR A 221 -12.15 -11.99 34.49
CA TYR A 221 -10.94 -11.28 34.95
C TYR A 221 -10.02 -10.79 33.86
#